data_369111db97ed046e68aecebe5469b2ba
#
_entry.id   369111db97ed046e68aecebe5469b2ba
#
_cell.length_a   1.000
_cell.length_b   1.000
_cell.length_c   1.000
_cell.angle_alpha   90.00
_cell.angle_beta   90.00
_cell.angle_gamma   90.00
#
_symmetry.space_group_name_H-M   'P 1'
#
loop_
_entity.id
_entity.type
_entity.pdbx_description
1 polymer ?
#
loop_
_entity_poly.entity_id
_entity_poly.type
_entity_poly.pdbx_seq_one_letter_code
_entity_poly.pdbx_strand_id
1 'polypeptide(L)'
;MKGITKKRACVAFATACAVALFAAGAAAATDPRAGKPEGERIALWPEGKIPSFEEHQYNAPFIEWFVPSNKTTDAVMIVTCGGGYGICNWVPGGSLGGGLRDWLLAKGMTVVRLHHRTPRPKKVEKHVTAWQDAQRAVRLVRAGAAAHGVSPDKIGFIGYSAAGHLALLMALSSQTRAYEPIDEIDSLPCNIAFSVPVYPSYVLSDGANGKNAHGGDRAEDVILPEFKFDSGTCPVFFLHGDADGYSPMASIKVYSRLHAMHVSCELHVFALRDHDFKSKGATKGKFLGWRPLLWDWFVQTGLCNDVSR
;
A
#
# COMPACT_ATOMS: atom_id res chain seq x y z
N MET A 1 -32.67 25.79 -52.02
CA MET A 1 -31.63 26.11 -51.06
C MET A 1 -31.22 24.81 -50.36
N LYS A 2 -30.02 24.29 -50.63
CA LYS A 2 -29.55 22.97 -50.16
C LYS A 2 -28.75 23.15 -48.85
N GLY A 3 -29.25 22.55 -47.77
CA GLY A 3 -28.55 22.51 -46.47
C GLY A 3 -27.44 21.44 -46.45
N ILE A 4 -26.21 21.85 -46.21
CA ILE A 4 -25.05 20.97 -46.09
C ILE A 4 -24.88 20.60 -44.63
N THR A 5 -25.19 19.35 -44.30
CA THR A 5 -24.90 18.75 -42.97
C THR A 5 -23.43 18.31 -42.94
N LYS A 6 -22.61 19.00 -42.19
CA LYS A 6 -21.24 18.57 -41.87
C LYS A 6 -21.27 17.47 -40.80
N LYS A 7 -21.01 16.22 -41.21
CA LYS A 7 -20.64 15.13 -40.28
C LYS A 7 -19.24 15.39 -39.74
N ARG A 8 -19.12 15.61 -38.43
CA ARG A 8 -17.83 15.57 -37.71
C ARG A 8 -17.49 14.11 -37.47
N ALA A 9 -16.45 13.63 -38.15
CA ALA A 9 -15.81 12.35 -37.82
C ALA A 9 -14.97 12.52 -36.56
N CYS A 10 -15.37 11.88 -35.47
CA CYS A 10 -14.49 11.64 -34.33
C CYS A 10 -13.48 10.56 -34.71
N VAL A 11 -12.25 10.97 -34.94
CA VAL A 11 -11.13 10.05 -35.07
C VAL A 11 -10.67 9.70 -33.64
N ALA A 12 -11.05 8.52 -33.20
CA ALA A 12 -10.50 7.94 -31.96
C ALA A 12 -9.06 7.48 -32.25
N PHE A 13 -8.08 8.22 -31.76
CA PHE A 13 -6.70 7.76 -31.68
C PHE A 13 -6.61 6.74 -30.56
N ALA A 14 -6.76 5.46 -30.89
CA ALA A 14 -6.34 4.37 -30.02
C ALA A 14 -4.81 4.26 -30.08
N THR A 15 -4.13 4.95 -29.19
CA THR A 15 -2.68 4.76 -29.01
C THR A 15 -2.50 3.44 -28.24
N ALA A 16 -2.32 2.36 -28.97
CA ALA A 16 -1.85 1.11 -28.42
C ALA A 16 -0.36 1.30 -28.08
N CYS A 17 -0.05 1.72 -26.85
CA CYS A 17 1.29 1.63 -26.30
C CYS A 17 1.57 0.15 -26.04
N ALA A 18 2.18 -0.54 -27.00
CA ALA A 18 2.83 -1.80 -26.75
C ALA A 18 4.05 -1.52 -25.86
N VAL A 19 3.86 -1.62 -24.54
CA VAL A 19 4.97 -1.64 -23.61
C VAL A 19 5.67 -2.97 -23.83
N ALA A 20 6.78 -2.95 -24.57
CA ALA A 20 7.70 -4.08 -24.63
C ALA A 20 8.21 -4.30 -23.21
N LEU A 21 7.72 -5.36 -22.56
CA LEU A 21 8.29 -5.87 -21.31
C LEU A 21 9.74 -6.26 -21.62
N PHE A 22 10.67 -5.39 -21.28
CA PHE A 22 12.07 -5.75 -21.22
C PHE A 22 12.20 -6.79 -20.10
N ALA A 23 12.26 -8.07 -20.50
CA ALA A 23 12.80 -9.12 -19.68
C ALA A 23 14.31 -8.86 -19.54
N ALA A 24 14.68 -7.88 -18.74
CA ALA A 24 16.04 -7.74 -18.25
C ALA A 24 16.20 -8.79 -17.16
N GLY A 25 16.63 -9.97 -17.56
CA GLY A 25 17.16 -11.01 -16.69
C GLY A 25 18.47 -10.57 -16.04
N ALA A 26 18.46 -9.55 -15.21
CA ALA A 26 19.47 -9.35 -14.22
C ALA A 26 19.07 -10.20 -13.02
N ALA A 27 19.89 -11.20 -12.68
CA ALA A 27 19.78 -11.91 -11.40
C ALA A 27 19.97 -10.86 -10.30
N ALA A 28 18.86 -10.22 -9.88
CA ALA A 28 18.86 -9.32 -8.76
C ALA A 28 19.43 -10.10 -7.58
N ALA A 29 20.47 -9.59 -6.94
CA ALA A 29 21.01 -10.15 -5.72
C ALA A 29 19.82 -10.27 -4.76
N THR A 30 19.29 -11.49 -4.61
CA THR A 30 18.05 -11.73 -3.86
C THR A 30 18.34 -11.52 -2.40
N ASP A 31 17.50 -10.71 -1.74
CA ASP A 31 17.53 -10.66 -0.28
C ASP A 31 17.39 -12.08 0.25
N PRO A 32 18.41 -12.65 0.92
CA PRO A 32 18.31 -13.99 1.46
C PRO A 32 17.12 -14.14 2.42
N ARG A 33 16.62 -13.02 2.97
CA ARG A 33 15.42 -12.96 3.83
C ARG A 33 14.11 -13.02 3.04
N ALA A 34 14.14 -12.73 1.75
CA ALA A 34 12.94 -12.74 0.91
C ALA A 34 12.51 -14.18 0.49
N GLY A 35 13.35 -15.16 0.76
CA GLY A 35 13.09 -16.56 0.36
C GLY A 35 13.12 -16.77 -1.16
N LYS A 36 12.81 -18.01 -1.57
CA LYS A 36 12.64 -18.33 -3.00
C LYS A 36 11.41 -17.61 -3.57
N PRO A 37 11.43 -17.22 -4.86
CA PRO A 37 10.23 -16.71 -5.52
C PRO A 37 9.09 -17.74 -5.45
N GLU A 38 7.91 -17.26 -5.04
CA GLU A 38 6.66 -18.02 -5.05
C GLU A 38 5.74 -17.56 -6.19
N GLY A 39 6.04 -16.38 -6.78
CA GLY A 39 5.34 -15.75 -7.88
C GLY A 39 6.31 -15.05 -8.85
N GLU A 40 5.76 -14.27 -9.77
CA GLU A 40 6.56 -13.47 -10.70
C GLU A 40 7.16 -12.26 -9.98
N ARG A 41 8.51 -12.20 -9.87
CA ARG A 41 9.25 -11.10 -9.28
C ARG A 41 9.73 -10.10 -10.32
N ILE A 42 9.51 -8.81 -10.00
CA ILE A 42 9.97 -7.69 -10.81
C ILE A 42 10.76 -6.75 -9.90
N ALA A 43 12.02 -6.46 -10.24
CA ALA A 43 12.83 -5.46 -9.55
C ALA A 43 12.18 -4.08 -9.67
N LEU A 44 12.19 -3.28 -8.59
CA LEU A 44 11.59 -1.94 -8.63
C LEU A 44 12.41 -0.98 -9.50
N TRP A 45 13.72 -1.05 -9.43
CA TRP A 45 14.62 -0.06 -10.01
C TRP A 45 15.52 -0.66 -11.06
N PRO A 46 15.80 0.05 -12.16
CA PRO A 46 16.88 -0.31 -13.06
C PRO A 46 18.22 -0.33 -12.32
N GLU A 47 19.14 -1.15 -12.80
CA GLU A 47 20.48 -1.26 -12.24
C GLU A 47 21.17 0.11 -12.15
N GLY A 48 21.77 0.40 -11.00
CA GLY A 48 22.48 1.65 -10.74
C GLY A 48 21.61 2.90 -10.59
N LYS A 49 20.26 2.80 -10.67
CA LYS A 49 19.34 3.95 -10.64
C LYS A 49 18.45 4.02 -9.40
N ILE A 50 18.88 3.44 -8.29
CA ILE A 50 18.10 3.47 -7.04
C ILE A 50 18.19 4.87 -6.41
N PRO A 51 17.07 5.59 -6.22
CA PRO A 51 17.08 6.91 -5.59
C PRO A 51 17.46 6.82 -4.12
N SER A 52 18.11 7.84 -3.57
CA SER A 52 18.57 7.88 -2.16
C SER A 52 19.31 6.59 -1.74
N PHE A 53 20.20 6.12 -2.61
CA PHE A 53 20.98 4.90 -2.36
C PHE A 53 21.85 5.04 -1.10
N GLU A 54 21.81 4.02 -0.25
CA GLU A 54 22.69 3.88 0.90
C GLU A 54 23.22 2.44 1.01
N GLU A 55 24.54 2.26 1.06
CA GLU A 55 25.19 0.93 1.03
C GLU A 55 24.72 -0.03 2.12
N HIS A 56 24.36 0.51 3.31
CA HIS A 56 23.91 -0.32 4.42
C HIS A 56 22.48 -0.85 4.25
N GLN A 57 21.71 -0.29 3.31
CA GLN A 57 20.37 -0.78 3.00
C GLN A 57 20.44 -1.97 2.07
N TYR A 58 19.45 -2.84 2.20
CA TYR A 58 19.19 -3.88 1.23
C TYR A 58 18.58 -3.26 -0.03
N ASN A 59 19.38 -3.11 -1.05
CA ASN A 59 19.06 -2.33 -2.25
C ASN A 59 18.57 -3.19 -3.45
N ALA A 60 17.83 -4.25 -3.17
CA ALA A 60 17.16 -5.05 -4.19
C ALA A 60 15.64 -5.15 -3.94
N PRO A 61 14.94 -3.99 -3.81
CA PRO A 61 13.50 -4.02 -3.60
C PRO A 61 12.78 -4.55 -4.84
N PHE A 62 11.67 -5.26 -4.64
CA PHE A 62 10.91 -5.89 -5.71
C PHE A 62 9.42 -5.92 -5.41
N ILE A 63 8.62 -6.12 -6.45
CA ILE A 63 7.25 -6.61 -6.34
C ILE A 63 7.19 -8.08 -6.75
N GLU A 64 6.21 -8.80 -6.21
CA GLU A 64 5.94 -10.19 -6.59
C GLU A 64 4.44 -10.40 -6.74
N TRP A 65 4.03 -10.86 -7.93
CA TRP A 65 2.65 -11.05 -8.30
C TRP A 65 2.13 -12.44 -7.92
N PHE A 66 0.89 -12.46 -7.40
CA PHE A 66 0.11 -13.65 -7.10
C PHE A 66 -1.28 -13.48 -7.70
N VAL A 67 -1.55 -14.22 -8.77
CA VAL A 67 -2.83 -14.16 -9.47
C VAL A 67 -3.67 -15.37 -9.09
N PRO A 68 -4.90 -15.20 -8.56
CA PRO A 68 -5.76 -16.34 -8.22
C PRO A 68 -6.29 -17.03 -9.47
N SER A 69 -6.48 -18.36 -9.41
CA SER A 69 -7.11 -19.12 -10.49
C SER A 69 -8.60 -18.85 -10.63
N ASN A 70 -9.27 -18.45 -9.54
CA ASN A 70 -10.69 -18.15 -9.45
C ASN A 70 -10.92 -16.66 -9.24
N LYS A 71 -10.46 -15.82 -10.15
CA LYS A 71 -10.59 -14.36 -10.03
C LYS A 71 -12.07 -13.93 -9.97
N THR A 72 -12.42 -13.16 -8.94
CA THR A 72 -13.78 -12.62 -8.70
C THR A 72 -13.85 -11.10 -8.82
N THR A 73 -12.69 -10.44 -8.87
CA THR A 73 -12.56 -8.98 -9.02
C THR A 73 -11.35 -8.62 -9.88
N ASP A 74 -11.42 -7.47 -10.54
CA ASP A 74 -10.30 -6.84 -11.25
C ASP A 74 -9.46 -5.92 -10.35
N ALA A 75 -9.80 -5.80 -9.06
CA ALA A 75 -8.98 -5.08 -8.10
C ALA A 75 -7.69 -5.86 -7.78
N VAL A 76 -6.63 -5.12 -7.44
CA VAL A 76 -5.36 -5.68 -6.98
C VAL A 76 -4.93 -5.03 -5.67
N MET A 77 -4.46 -5.84 -4.73
CA MET A 77 -3.97 -5.37 -3.42
C MET A 77 -2.46 -5.45 -3.35
N ILE A 78 -1.79 -4.30 -3.20
CA ILE A 78 -0.39 -4.26 -2.82
C ILE A 78 -0.29 -4.47 -1.31
N VAL A 79 0.44 -5.49 -0.89
CA VAL A 79 0.66 -5.86 0.52
C VAL A 79 2.11 -5.64 0.87
N THR A 80 2.38 -4.93 1.96
CA THR A 80 3.75 -4.75 2.45
C THR A 80 3.86 -4.96 3.96
N CYS A 81 5.07 -5.29 4.42
CA CYS A 81 5.36 -5.67 5.79
C CYS A 81 5.72 -4.46 6.65
N GLY A 82 5.40 -4.55 7.94
CA GLY A 82 5.81 -3.60 8.96
C GLY A 82 7.30 -3.74 9.33
N GLY A 83 7.58 -3.74 10.65
CA GLY A 83 8.95 -3.91 11.16
C GLY A 83 9.69 -2.60 11.36
N GLY A 84 8.97 -1.51 11.59
CA GLY A 84 9.54 -0.20 11.93
C GLY A 84 10.42 0.41 10.85
N TYR A 85 10.29 0.01 9.58
CA TYR A 85 11.23 0.26 8.48
C TYR A 85 12.64 -0.32 8.69
N GLY A 86 12.85 -1.09 9.78
CA GLY A 86 14.13 -1.73 10.06
C GLY A 86 14.29 -3.08 9.37
N ILE A 87 13.20 -3.77 9.18
CA ILE A 87 13.13 -5.10 8.54
C ILE A 87 11.89 -5.21 7.67
N CYS A 88 11.96 -6.06 6.65
CA CYS A 88 10.81 -6.46 5.85
C CYS A 88 10.79 -7.99 5.74
N ASN A 89 10.33 -8.65 6.79
CA ASN A 89 10.28 -10.10 6.87
C ASN A 89 8.90 -10.63 6.50
N TRP A 90 8.88 -11.42 5.44
CA TRP A 90 7.72 -12.22 5.05
C TRP A 90 7.85 -13.61 5.68
N VAL A 91 7.16 -13.81 6.80
CA VAL A 91 7.13 -15.13 7.43
C VAL A 91 6.05 -15.97 6.74
N PRO A 92 6.41 -17.11 6.10
CA PRO A 92 5.43 -18.03 5.55
C PRO A 92 4.43 -18.45 6.63
N GLY A 93 3.12 -18.39 6.32
CA GLY A 93 2.07 -18.67 7.29
C GLY A 93 1.86 -17.61 8.39
N GLY A 94 2.69 -16.57 8.44
CA GLY A 94 2.51 -15.44 9.35
C GLY A 94 1.25 -14.66 9.02
N SER A 95 0.53 -14.19 10.06
CA SER A 95 -0.74 -13.46 9.87
C SER A 95 -0.61 -12.17 9.05
N LEU A 96 0.60 -11.62 8.94
CA LEU A 96 0.91 -10.37 8.27
C LEU A 96 1.38 -10.56 6.83
N GLY A 97 1.79 -11.76 6.44
CA GLY A 97 2.31 -12.03 5.10
C GLY A 97 1.47 -13.08 4.35
N GLY A 98 1.83 -14.35 4.51
CA GLY A 98 1.19 -15.45 3.81
C GLY A 98 -0.31 -15.56 4.12
N GLY A 99 -0.69 -15.47 5.38
CA GLY A 99 -2.09 -15.65 5.75
C GLY A 99 -3.05 -14.57 5.25
N LEU A 100 -2.59 -13.32 5.00
CA LEU A 100 -3.41 -12.31 4.33
C LEU A 100 -3.43 -12.54 2.82
N ARG A 101 -2.28 -12.78 2.21
CA ARG A 101 -2.17 -13.12 0.79
C ARG A 101 -3.10 -14.27 0.45
N ASP A 102 -2.98 -15.38 1.16
CA ASP A 102 -3.74 -16.60 0.88
C ASP A 102 -5.25 -16.38 1.06
N TRP A 103 -5.65 -15.56 2.04
CA TRP A 103 -7.05 -15.18 2.24
C TRP A 103 -7.59 -14.33 1.09
N LEU A 104 -6.85 -13.33 0.61
CA LEU A 104 -7.25 -12.49 -0.53
C LEU A 104 -7.32 -13.32 -1.82
N LEU A 105 -6.34 -14.18 -2.06
CA LEU A 105 -6.34 -15.10 -3.21
C LEU A 105 -7.53 -16.07 -3.17
N ALA A 106 -7.86 -16.62 -1.99
CA ALA A 106 -9.04 -17.47 -1.82
C ALA A 106 -10.35 -16.72 -2.10
N LYS A 107 -10.38 -15.40 -1.88
CA LYS A 107 -11.49 -14.51 -2.25
C LYS A 107 -11.47 -14.09 -3.73
N GLY A 108 -10.47 -14.52 -4.50
CA GLY A 108 -10.36 -14.21 -5.92
C GLY A 108 -9.77 -12.84 -6.25
N MET A 109 -9.11 -12.18 -5.29
CA MET A 109 -8.40 -10.91 -5.49
C MET A 109 -6.93 -11.16 -5.79
N THR A 110 -6.41 -10.49 -6.83
CA THR A 110 -4.97 -10.49 -7.13
C THR A 110 -4.19 -9.76 -6.04
N VAL A 111 -3.05 -10.32 -5.66
CA VAL A 111 -2.16 -9.75 -4.64
C VAL A 111 -0.80 -9.46 -5.25
N VAL A 112 -0.24 -8.31 -4.90
CA VAL A 112 1.15 -7.96 -5.19
C VAL A 112 1.88 -7.74 -3.87
N ARG A 113 2.93 -8.51 -3.61
CA ARG A 113 3.79 -8.32 -2.46
C ARG A 113 4.84 -7.26 -2.79
N LEU A 114 4.93 -6.22 -1.98
CA LEU A 114 6.01 -5.25 -2.05
C LEU A 114 7.07 -5.56 -0.99
N HIS A 115 8.30 -5.80 -1.43
CA HIS A 115 9.48 -5.89 -0.59
C HIS A 115 10.30 -4.60 -0.74
N HIS A 116 10.04 -3.65 0.16
CA HIS A 116 10.72 -2.34 0.15
C HIS A 116 12.09 -2.41 0.81
N ARG A 117 12.94 -1.40 0.56
CA ARG A 117 14.27 -1.30 1.15
C ARG A 117 14.26 -1.21 2.66
N THR A 118 15.16 -1.95 3.29
CA THR A 118 15.46 -1.95 4.72
C THR A 118 16.96 -2.17 4.94
N PRO A 119 17.53 -1.83 6.11
CA PRO A 119 16.95 -1.11 7.23
C PRO A 119 16.67 0.36 6.90
N ARG A 120 16.26 1.14 7.92
CA ARG A 120 15.99 2.58 7.78
C ARG A 120 17.15 3.32 7.14
N PRO A 121 16.88 4.31 6.26
CA PRO A 121 17.92 5.20 5.77
C PRO A 121 18.51 6.02 6.93
N LYS A 122 19.74 6.50 6.76
CA LYS A 122 20.46 7.33 7.73
C LYS A 122 20.56 8.79 7.30
N LYS A 123 20.51 9.05 5.98
CA LYS A 123 20.69 10.38 5.37
C LYS A 123 19.38 11.13 5.15
N VAL A 124 18.26 10.43 5.17
CA VAL A 124 16.91 10.98 4.98
C VAL A 124 15.97 10.46 6.05
N GLU A 125 14.74 11.01 6.12
CA GLU A 125 13.75 10.55 7.08
C GLU A 125 13.43 9.05 6.89
N LYS A 126 13.10 8.38 8.01
CA LYS A 126 12.96 6.91 8.10
C LYS A 126 12.04 6.26 7.07
N HIS A 127 11.07 7.01 6.55
CA HIS A 127 10.06 6.51 5.60
C HIS A 127 10.44 6.74 4.13
N VAL A 128 11.40 7.63 3.83
CA VAL A 128 11.63 8.15 2.47
C VAL A 128 11.95 7.04 1.47
N THR A 129 12.90 6.17 1.77
CA THR A 129 13.28 5.11 0.81
C THR A 129 12.16 4.09 0.60
N ALA A 130 11.40 3.74 1.65
CA ALA A 130 10.24 2.87 1.53
C ALA A 130 9.09 3.54 0.75
N TRP A 131 8.93 4.86 0.88
CA TRP A 131 7.93 5.62 0.14
C TRP A 131 8.28 5.72 -1.36
N GLN A 132 9.55 5.93 -1.69
CA GLN A 132 10.06 5.85 -3.06
C GLN A 132 9.72 4.48 -3.68
N ASP A 133 10.03 3.41 -2.96
CA ASP A 133 9.75 2.04 -3.39
C ASP A 133 8.24 1.78 -3.56
N ALA A 134 7.40 2.30 -2.66
CA ALA A 134 5.95 2.14 -2.76
C ALA A 134 5.35 2.89 -3.96
N GLN A 135 5.79 4.13 -4.22
CA GLN A 135 5.35 4.87 -5.42
C GLN A 135 5.78 4.15 -6.71
N ARG A 136 7.01 3.63 -6.75
CA ARG A 136 7.49 2.86 -7.90
C ARG A 136 6.71 1.55 -8.07
N ALA A 137 6.41 0.86 -6.98
CA ALA A 137 5.60 -0.36 -6.99
C ALA A 137 4.21 -0.13 -7.60
N VAL A 138 3.52 0.94 -7.19
CA VAL A 138 2.21 1.29 -7.76
C VAL A 138 2.30 1.53 -9.27
N ARG A 139 3.33 2.23 -9.74
CA ARG A 139 3.54 2.48 -11.18
C ARG A 139 3.80 1.19 -11.96
N LEU A 140 4.63 0.29 -11.42
CA LEU A 140 4.89 -1.02 -12.05
C LEU A 140 3.63 -1.89 -12.06
N VAL A 141 2.85 -1.91 -10.99
CA VAL A 141 1.57 -2.63 -10.94
C VAL A 141 0.60 -2.06 -11.97
N ARG A 142 0.52 -0.73 -12.10
CA ARG A 142 -0.32 -0.07 -13.11
C ARG A 142 0.13 -0.41 -14.53
N ALA A 143 1.43 -0.40 -14.80
CA ALA A 143 1.98 -0.79 -16.11
C ALA A 143 1.70 -2.25 -16.45
N GLY A 144 1.79 -3.16 -15.47
CA GLY A 144 1.54 -4.59 -15.64
C GLY A 144 0.07 -5.01 -15.56
N ALA A 145 -0.84 -4.09 -15.29
CA ALA A 145 -2.24 -4.40 -14.96
C ALA A 145 -2.94 -5.25 -16.02
N ALA A 146 -2.81 -4.88 -17.30
CA ALA A 146 -3.44 -5.60 -18.40
C ALA A 146 -2.92 -7.04 -18.54
N ALA A 147 -1.61 -7.25 -18.40
CA ALA A 147 -1.01 -8.58 -18.49
C ALA A 147 -1.48 -9.53 -17.37
N HIS A 148 -1.85 -8.98 -16.20
CA HIS A 148 -2.35 -9.73 -15.06
C HIS A 148 -3.88 -9.70 -14.93
N GLY A 149 -4.57 -9.11 -15.91
CA GLY A 149 -6.03 -9.04 -15.96
C GLY A 149 -6.64 -8.26 -14.79
N VAL A 150 -5.99 -7.22 -14.30
CA VAL A 150 -6.49 -6.32 -13.25
C VAL A 150 -6.70 -4.91 -13.81
N SER A 151 -7.52 -4.11 -13.12
CA SER A 151 -7.74 -2.72 -13.51
C SER A 151 -6.58 -1.84 -13.02
N PRO A 152 -5.99 -0.98 -13.86
CA PRO A 152 -4.99 -0.01 -13.45
C PRO A 152 -5.55 1.05 -12.48
N ASP A 153 -6.88 1.18 -12.39
CA ASP A 153 -7.57 2.16 -11.56
C ASP A 153 -8.09 1.57 -10.23
N LYS A 154 -7.95 0.25 -10.02
CA LYS A 154 -8.38 -0.44 -8.80
C LYS A 154 -7.20 -1.03 -8.01
N ILE A 155 -6.16 -0.24 -7.83
CA ILE A 155 -4.97 -0.63 -7.06
C ILE A 155 -5.16 -0.19 -5.62
N GLY A 156 -5.22 -1.15 -4.69
CA GLY A 156 -5.25 -0.90 -3.26
C GLY A 156 -3.89 -1.10 -2.60
N PHE A 157 -3.73 -0.54 -1.40
CA PHE A 157 -2.50 -0.66 -0.63
C PHE A 157 -2.82 -0.98 0.84
N ILE A 158 -2.29 -2.10 1.34
CA ILE A 158 -2.41 -2.49 2.75
C ILE A 158 -1.03 -2.61 3.38
N GLY A 159 -0.89 -2.03 4.57
CA GLY A 159 0.34 -2.10 5.33
C GLY A 159 0.09 -2.15 6.83
N TYR A 160 1.03 -2.74 7.57
CA TYR A 160 0.96 -2.97 9.01
C TYR A 160 2.00 -2.15 9.75
N SER A 161 1.67 -1.55 10.89
CA SER A 161 2.63 -0.83 11.73
C SER A 161 3.33 0.30 10.95
N ALA A 162 4.65 0.27 10.79
CA ALA A 162 5.38 1.22 9.93
C ALA A 162 4.90 1.18 8.47
N ALA A 163 4.49 0.02 7.95
CA ALA A 163 3.87 -0.05 6.64
C ALA A 163 2.41 0.47 6.65
N GLY A 164 1.75 0.52 7.79
CA GLY A 164 0.49 1.27 7.98
C GLY A 164 0.69 2.78 7.80
N HIS A 165 1.82 3.31 8.31
CA HIS A 165 2.25 4.69 8.00
C HIS A 165 2.48 4.85 6.49
N LEU A 166 3.15 3.90 5.84
CA LEU A 166 3.39 3.93 4.40
C LEU A 166 2.08 3.88 3.60
N ALA A 167 1.11 3.06 4.04
CA ALA A 167 -0.23 3.01 3.44
C ALA A 167 -0.96 4.37 3.54
N LEU A 168 -0.79 5.08 4.66
CA LEU A 168 -1.32 6.45 4.81
C LEU A 168 -0.58 7.46 3.92
N LEU A 169 0.75 7.37 3.77
CA LEU A 169 1.48 8.21 2.81
C LEU A 169 0.96 8.02 1.39
N MET A 170 0.74 6.78 0.97
CA MET A 170 0.20 6.48 -0.35
C MET A 170 -1.23 6.99 -0.54
N ALA A 171 -2.04 6.99 0.52
CA ALA A 171 -3.41 7.49 0.50
C ALA A 171 -3.51 9.03 0.50
N LEU A 172 -2.67 9.69 1.29
CA LEU A 172 -2.85 11.11 1.67
C LEU A 172 -1.88 12.06 0.96
N SER A 173 -0.81 11.54 0.35
CA SER A 173 0.29 12.34 -0.23
C SER A 173 0.67 11.86 -1.64
N SER A 174 -0.30 11.38 -2.40
CA SER A 174 -0.08 10.79 -3.73
C SER A 174 0.39 11.80 -4.77
N GLN A 175 0.11 13.10 -4.57
CA GLN A 175 0.55 14.18 -5.45
C GLN A 175 1.96 14.69 -5.13
N THR A 176 2.56 14.21 -4.04
CA THR A 176 3.93 14.53 -3.67
C THR A 176 4.88 13.47 -4.21
N ARG A 177 5.81 13.85 -5.09
CA ARG A 177 6.82 12.92 -5.59
C ARG A 177 7.84 12.60 -4.50
N ALA A 178 8.10 11.31 -4.28
CA ALA A 178 9.13 10.85 -3.35
C ALA A 178 10.52 10.77 -3.99
N TYR A 179 10.60 10.81 -5.33
CA TYR A 179 11.84 10.77 -6.10
C TYR A 179 11.67 11.39 -7.49
N GLU A 180 12.78 11.79 -8.13
CA GLU A 180 12.79 12.28 -9.50
C GLU A 180 12.58 11.14 -10.49
N PRO A 181 11.86 11.37 -11.61
CA PRO A 181 11.62 10.34 -12.63
C PRO A 181 12.91 9.73 -13.17
N ILE A 182 12.93 8.42 -13.37
CA ILE A 182 14.09 7.64 -13.81
C ILE A 182 13.89 7.06 -15.21
N ASP A 183 12.67 6.68 -15.54
CA ASP A 183 12.29 6.09 -16.82
C ASP A 183 10.80 6.34 -17.14
N GLU A 184 10.32 5.76 -18.24
CA GLU A 184 8.94 5.94 -18.72
C GLU A 184 7.87 5.45 -17.72
N ILE A 185 8.17 4.46 -16.89
CA ILE A 185 7.26 3.98 -15.85
C ILE A 185 6.90 5.10 -14.88
N ASP A 186 7.80 6.04 -14.64
CA ASP A 186 7.60 7.16 -13.73
C ASP A 186 6.70 8.28 -14.29
N SER A 187 6.32 8.18 -15.57
CA SER A 187 5.26 9.01 -16.16
C SER A 187 3.86 8.58 -15.69
N LEU A 188 3.69 7.33 -15.26
CA LEU A 188 2.42 6.82 -14.75
C LEU A 188 2.11 7.42 -13.36
N PRO A 189 0.82 7.66 -13.07
CA PRO A 189 0.42 8.13 -11.74
C PRO A 189 0.69 7.07 -10.67
N CYS A 190 1.00 7.50 -9.44
CA CYS A 190 1.21 6.62 -8.29
C CYS A 190 0.09 6.68 -7.24
N ASN A 191 -1.03 7.35 -7.55
CA ASN A 191 -2.22 7.32 -6.70
C ASN A 191 -2.81 5.91 -6.64
N ILE A 192 -3.43 5.60 -5.51
CA ILE A 192 -4.13 4.34 -5.27
C ILE A 192 -5.63 4.57 -5.18
N ALA A 193 -6.41 3.53 -5.40
CA ALA A 193 -7.87 3.60 -5.34
C ALA A 193 -8.40 3.54 -3.91
N PHE A 194 -7.70 2.85 -3.01
CA PHE A 194 -8.07 2.70 -1.61
C PHE A 194 -6.87 2.27 -0.76
N SER A 195 -6.93 2.53 0.55
CA SER A 195 -5.87 2.20 1.49
C SER A 195 -6.40 1.50 2.73
N VAL A 196 -5.61 0.57 3.27
CA VAL A 196 -5.90 -0.17 4.50
C VAL A 196 -4.72 -0.06 5.47
N PRO A 197 -4.58 1.05 6.21
CA PRO A 197 -3.58 1.18 7.27
C PRO A 197 -4.00 0.35 8.48
N VAL A 198 -3.19 -0.65 8.83
CA VAL A 198 -3.43 -1.53 9.97
C VAL A 198 -2.49 -1.12 11.10
N TYR A 199 -3.07 -0.70 12.23
CA TYR A 199 -2.37 -0.12 13.39
C TYR A 199 -1.14 0.73 13.00
N PRO A 200 -1.36 1.83 12.23
CA PRO A 200 -0.28 2.65 11.72
C PRO A 200 0.53 3.29 12.86
N SER A 201 1.87 3.12 12.79
CA SER A 201 2.81 3.77 13.70
C SER A 201 3.30 5.10 13.09
N TYR A 202 3.94 5.95 13.89
CA TYR A 202 4.63 7.18 13.44
C TYR A 202 3.74 8.23 12.75
N VAL A 203 2.47 8.29 13.10
CA VAL A 203 1.49 9.21 12.45
C VAL A 203 1.41 10.55 13.17
N LEU A 204 1.55 10.54 14.49
CA LEU A 204 1.44 11.74 15.33
C LEU A 204 2.79 12.12 15.93
N SER A 205 3.01 13.41 16.19
CA SER A 205 4.09 13.84 17.05
C SER A 205 3.79 13.44 18.50
N ASP A 206 4.81 13.09 19.26
CA ASP A 206 4.67 12.83 20.70
C ASP A 206 4.71 14.13 21.54
N GLY A 207 4.67 15.28 20.86
CA GLY A 207 4.72 16.61 21.46
C GLY A 207 6.00 16.94 22.20
N ALA A 208 6.75 15.93 22.71
CA ALA A 208 7.96 16.17 23.47
C ALA A 208 9.20 16.32 22.57
N ASN A 209 9.30 15.50 21.52
CA ASN A 209 10.49 15.42 20.69
C ASN A 209 10.22 15.69 19.21
N GLY A 210 8.99 15.95 18.79
CA GLY A 210 8.62 16.08 17.38
C GLY A 210 8.86 14.82 16.56
N LYS A 211 9.29 13.73 17.21
CA LYS A 211 9.60 12.43 16.61
C LYS A 211 8.76 11.39 17.31
N ASN A 212 7.70 11.04 16.65
CA ASN A 212 6.79 10.06 17.17
C ASN A 212 7.39 8.66 17.13
N ALA A 213 7.62 8.09 18.29
CA ALA A 213 7.98 6.68 18.41
C ALA A 213 6.73 5.79 18.62
N HIS A 214 5.70 6.30 19.29
CA HIS A 214 4.56 5.50 19.77
C HIS A 214 3.18 6.03 19.38
N GLY A 215 3.07 7.10 18.62
CA GLY A 215 1.80 7.58 18.10
C GLY A 215 1.14 8.74 18.85
N GLY A 216 1.58 9.04 20.06
CA GLY A 216 1.03 10.12 20.90
C GLY A 216 -0.44 9.91 21.33
N ASP A 217 -0.73 10.31 22.56
CA ASP A 217 -2.07 10.24 23.18
C ASP A 217 -2.59 11.60 23.62
N ARG A 218 -1.74 12.63 23.56
CA ARG A 218 -2.08 13.94 24.10
C ARG A 218 -2.94 14.72 23.14
N ALA A 219 -3.78 15.60 23.67
CA ALA A 219 -4.66 16.45 22.86
C ALA A 219 -3.87 17.34 21.88
N GLU A 220 -2.69 17.78 22.27
CA GLU A 220 -1.76 18.59 21.49
C GLU A 220 -0.98 17.82 20.41
N ASP A 221 -1.00 16.49 20.44
CA ASP A 221 -0.33 15.69 19.41
C ASP A 221 -0.94 15.96 18.05
N VAL A 222 -0.09 16.29 17.08
CA VAL A 222 -0.49 16.65 15.72
C VAL A 222 -0.10 15.58 14.72
N ILE A 223 -0.89 15.48 13.66
CA ILE A 223 -0.54 14.64 12.50
C ILE A 223 0.74 15.18 11.88
N LEU A 224 1.71 14.31 11.65
CA LEU A 224 3.01 14.68 11.09
C LEU A 224 2.90 15.29 9.68
N PRO A 225 3.81 16.20 9.31
CA PRO A 225 3.66 17.05 8.11
C PRO A 225 3.86 16.31 6.78
N GLU A 226 4.37 15.09 6.78
CA GLU A 226 4.46 14.24 5.59
C GLU A 226 3.09 13.84 5.04
N PHE A 227 2.04 13.85 5.86
CA PHE A 227 0.67 13.57 5.44
C PHE A 227 0.00 14.84 4.91
N LYS A 228 -0.05 14.98 3.57
CA LYS A 228 -0.48 16.23 2.92
C LYS A 228 -1.99 16.39 2.79
N PHE A 229 -2.75 15.29 2.78
CA PHE A 229 -4.20 15.33 2.50
C PHE A 229 -4.49 16.05 1.19
N ASP A 230 -3.79 15.63 0.14
CA ASP A 230 -3.86 16.25 -1.18
C ASP A 230 -5.13 15.86 -1.96
N SER A 231 -5.28 16.38 -3.17
CA SER A 231 -6.44 16.11 -4.04
C SER A 231 -6.55 14.67 -4.53
N GLY A 232 -5.49 13.88 -4.36
CA GLY A 232 -5.47 12.46 -4.67
C GLY A 232 -5.78 11.56 -3.47
N THR A 233 -6.20 12.15 -2.34
CA THR A 233 -6.60 11.39 -1.14
C THR A 233 -7.74 10.43 -1.45
N CYS A 234 -7.48 9.13 -1.23
CA CYS A 234 -8.42 8.05 -1.55
C CYS A 234 -9.21 7.55 -0.31
N PRO A 235 -10.26 6.73 -0.51
CA PRO A 235 -10.96 6.02 0.57
C PRO A 235 -10.03 5.22 1.46
N VAL A 236 -10.28 5.20 2.77
CA VAL A 236 -9.42 4.54 3.76
C VAL A 236 -10.23 3.68 4.74
N PHE A 237 -9.78 2.44 4.93
CA PHE A 237 -10.32 1.51 5.92
C PHE A 237 -9.29 1.29 7.03
N PHE A 238 -9.55 1.83 8.22
CA PHE A 238 -8.63 1.77 9.35
C PHE A 238 -8.90 0.59 10.26
N LEU A 239 -7.82 -0.03 10.75
CA LEU A 239 -7.85 -1.07 11.77
C LEU A 239 -6.84 -0.75 12.87
N HIS A 240 -7.28 -0.72 14.15
CA HIS A 240 -6.39 -0.45 15.28
C HIS A 240 -6.76 -1.27 16.50
N GLY A 241 -5.78 -1.56 17.36
CA GLY A 241 -6.01 -2.15 18.67
C GLY A 241 -6.11 -1.06 19.73
N ASP A 242 -7.11 -1.11 20.60
CA ASP A 242 -7.30 -0.13 21.69
C ASP A 242 -6.14 -0.12 22.70
N ALA A 243 -5.56 -1.30 22.94
CA ALA A 243 -4.44 -1.45 23.87
C ALA A 243 -3.06 -1.41 23.19
N ASP A 244 -2.97 -0.89 21.96
CA ASP A 244 -1.74 -0.75 21.23
C ASP A 244 -0.83 0.33 21.84
N GLY A 245 0.46 0.04 21.95
CA GLY A 245 1.45 1.01 22.41
C GLY A 245 1.69 2.15 21.39
N TYR A 246 1.34 1.93 20.10
CA TYR A 246 1.20 2.99 19.11
C TYR A 246 -0.27 3.41 19.11
N SER A 247 -0.59 4.46 19.82
CA SER A 247 -1.94 4.87 20.17
C SER A 247 -2.94 4.86 19.00
N PRO A 248 -4.17 4.33 19.20
CA PRO A 248 -5.24 4.39 18.23
C PRO A 248 -5.65 5.83 17.89
N MET A 249 -5.28 6.82 18.70
CA MET A 249 -5.50 8.24 18.40
C MET A 249 -4.89 8.66 17.05
N ALA A 250 -3.85 7.97 16.60
CA ALA A 250 -3.29 8.14 15.25
C ALA A 250 -4.36 7.93 14.16
N SER A 251 -5.03 6.78 14.19
CA SER A 251 -6.11 6.46 13.25
C SER A 251 -7.34 7.34 13.44
N ILE A 252 -7.71 7.64 14.69
CA ILE A 252 -8.89 8.46 15.04
C ILE A 252 -8.72 9.90 14.50
N LYS A 253 -7.56 10.54 14.68
CA LYS A 253 -7.31 11.90 14.20
C LYS A 253 -7.28 11.98 12.67
N VAL A 254 -6.66 11.01 12.00
CA VAL A 254 -6.67 10.94 10.53
C VAL A 254 -8.09 10.69 10.01
N TYR A 255 -8.83 9.74 10.59
CA TYR A 255 -10.24 9.49 10.27
C TYR A 255 -11.09 10.77 10.41
N SER A 256 -10.97 11.47 11.54
CA SER A 256 -11.70 12.71 11.77
C SER A 256 -11.43 13.76 10.70
N ARG A 257 -10.17 13.90 10.27
CA ARG A 257 -9.79 14.82 9.20
C ARG A 257 -10.35 14.39 7.84
N LEU A 258 -10.28 13.10 7.49
CA LEU A 258 -10.86 12.58 6.26
C LEU A 258 -12.37 12.77 6.21
N HIS A 259 -13.06 12.51 7.33
CA HIS A 259 -14.50 12.73 7.45
C HIS A 259 -14.87 14.19 7.20
N ALA A 260 -14.11 15.14 7.77
CA ALA A 260 -14.31 16.58 7.53
C ALA A 260 -14.02 16.98 6.06
N MET A 261 -13.21 16.21 5.33
CA MET A 261 -12.94 16.41 3.90
C MET A 261 -13.96 15.68 3.00
N HIS A 262 -14.96 15.01 3.56
CA HIS A 262 -15.93 14.17 2.84
C HIS A 262 -15.28 13.01 2.05
N VAL A 263 -14.13 12.55 2.50
CA VAL A 263 -13.49 11.32 1.96
C VAL A 263 -14.13 10.12 2.63
N SER A 264 -14.55 9.13 1.85
CA SER A 264 -15.10 7.88 2.36
C SER A 264 -14.08 7.16 3.24
N CYS A 265 -14.42 6.88 4.48
CA CYS A 265 -13.53 6.20 5.40
C CYS A 265 -14.31 5.39 6.45
N GLU A 266 -13.71 4.28 6.88
CA GLU A 266 -14.25 3.40 7.92
C GLU A 266 -13.16 3.13 8.96
N LEU A 267 -13.51 3.06 10.25
CA LEU A 267 -12.56 2.86 11.35
C LEU A 267 -13.07 1.83 12.34
N HIS A 268 -12.24 0.83 12.62
CA HIS A 268 -12.47 -0.15 13.66
C HIS A 268 -11.35 -0.11 14.71
N VAL A 269 -11.72 0.14 15.96
CA VAL A 269 -10.83 0.04 17.12
C VAL A 269 -11.27 -1.12 17.97
N PHE A 270 -10.41 -2.13 18.11
CA PHE A 270 -10.74 -3.39 18.79
C PHE A 270 -10.27 -3.38 20.24
N ALA A 271 -11.19 -3.50 21.17
CA ALA A 271 -10.92 -3.56 22.60
C ALA A 271 -9.93 -4.69 22.94
N LEU A 272 -9.05 -4.44 23.91
CA LEU A 272 -8.08 -5.41 24.45
C LEU A 272 -7.08 -5.98 23.43
N ARG A 273 -6.91 -5.34 22.27
CA ARG A 273 -5.92 -5.71 21.25
C ARG A 273 -4.73 -4.79 21.34
N ASP A 274 -3.54 -5.37 21.40
CA ASP A 274 -2.27 -4.66 21.32
C ASP A 274 -1.76 -4.53 19.87
N HIS A 275 -0.53 -4.11 19.73
CA HIS A 275 0.17 -4.15 18.46
C HIS A 275 0.20 -5.59 17.92
N ASP A 276 0.03 -5.79 16.63
CA ASP A 276 -0.18 -7.10 15.98
C ASP A 276 -1.53 -7.78 16.28
N PHE A 277 -2.48 -7.09 16.90
CA PHE A 277 -3.76 -7.66 17.33
C PHE A 277 -3.64 -8.87 18.25
N LYS A 278 -2.56 -8.96 19.02
CA LYS A 278 -2.46 -9.96 20.09
C LYS A 278 -3.40 -9.57 21.22
N SER A 279 -3.92 -10.55 21.90
CA SER A 279 -4.78 -10.33 23.05
C SER A 279 -3.98 -10.09 24.32
N LYS A 280 -4.25 -9.01 25.02
CA LYS A 280 -3.83 -8.86 26.44
C LYS A 280 -4.88 -9.58 27.31
N GLY A 281 -4.77 -10.90 27.46
CA GLY A 281 -5.70 -11.66 28.29
C GLY A 281 -5.82 -13.13 27.95
N ALA A 282 -6.95 -13.75 28.34
CA ALA A 282 -7.16 -15.21 28.30
C ALA A 282 -7.24 -15.83 26.89
N THR A 283 -7.50 -15.04 25.86
CA THR A 283 -7.57 -15.53 24.48
C THR A 283 -6.20 -15.44 23.83
N LYS A 284 -5.50 -16.57 23.71
CA LYS A 284 -4.24 -16.66 22.99
C LYS A 284 -4.51 -16.63 21.46
N GLY A 285 -3.72 -15.86 20.71
CA GLY A 285 -3.74 -15.85 19.24
C GLY A 285 -4.04 -14.48 18.63
N LYS A 286 -3.78 -14.38 17.32
CA LYS A 286 -4.04 -13.15 16.58
C LYS A 286 -5.52 -13.06 16.21
N PHE A 287 -6.08 -11.86 16.39
CA PHE A 287 -7.45 -11.58 15.98
C PHE A 287 -7.53 -11.37 14.47
N LEU A 288 -8.27 -12.21 13.78
CA LEU A 288 -8.50 -12.11 12.33
C LEU A 288 -9.96 -11.73 11.99
N GLY A 289 -10.77 -11.44 12.98
CA GLY A 289 -12.19 -11.09 12.81
C GLY A 289 -12.45 -9.80 12.03
N TRP A 290 -11.40 -9.02 11.74
CA TRP A 290 -11.47 -7.84 10.89
C TRP A 290 -11.56 -8.17 9.39
N ARG A 291 -11.18 -9.38 8.97
CA ARG A 291 -11.16 -9.77 7.55
C ARG A 291 -12.55 -9.75 6.89
N PRO A 292 -13.61 -10.29 7.50
CA PRO A 292 -14.96 -10.14 6.97
C PRO A 292 -15.37 -8.67 6.83
N LEU A 293 -15.09 -7.82 7.83
CA LEU A 293 -15.40 -6.39 7.79
C LEU A 293 -14.72 -5.68 6.60
N LEU A 294 -13.44 -5.99 6.36
CA LEU A 294 -12.72 -5.46 5.21
C LEU A 294 -13.33 -5.95 3.88
N TRP A 295 -13.73 -7.23 3.81
CA TRP A 295 -14.35 -7.77 2.59
C TRP A 295 -15.69 -7.11 2.32
N ASP A 296 -16.52 -6.95 3.34
CA ASP A 296 -17.82 -6.27 3.25
C ASP A 296 -17.65 -4.83 2.78
N TRP A 297 -16.62 -4.12 3.27
CA TRP A 297 -16.29 -2.78 2.82
C TRP A 297 -15.89 -2.76 1.33
N PHE A 298 -15.11 -3.74 0.84
CA PHE A 298 -14.78 -3.84 -0.59
C PHE A 298 -16.03 -4.05 -1.45
N VAL A 299 -16.99 -4.84 -1.00
CA VAL A 299 -18.25 -5.07 -1.70
C VAL A 299 -19.10 -3.78 -1.70
N GLN A 300 -19.26 -3.13 -0.56
CA GLN A 300 -20.05 -1.92 -0.41
C GLN A 300 -19.49 -0.74 -1.23
N THR A 301 -18.18 -0.67 -1.40
CA THR A 301 -17.51 0.38 -2.19
C THR A 301 -17.38 0.05 -3.68
N GLY A 302 -17.89 -1.11 -4.11
CA GLY A 302 -17.85 -1.54 -5.52
C GLY A 302 -16.47 -1.99 -6.01
N LEU A 303 -15.53 -2.25 -5.09
CA LEU A 303 -14.20 -2.76 -5.41
C LEU A 303 -14.22 -4.26 -5.72
N CYS A 304 -15.15 -4.99 -5.11
CA CYS A 304 -15.35 -6.42 -5.33
C CYS A 304 -16.83 -6.74 -5.55
N ASN A 305 -17.09 -7.84 -6.26
CA ASN A 305 -18.43 -8.39 -6.35
C ASN A 305 -18.78 -9.16 -5.07
N ASP A 306 -20.05 -9.16 -4.72
CA ASP A 306 -20.56 -10.04 -3.68
C ASP A 306 -20.55 -11.49 -4.19
N VAL A 307 -19.56 -12.28 -3.75
CA VAL A 307 -19.42 -13.71 -4.10
C VAL A 307 -20.22 -14.64 -3.18
N SER A 308 -21.03 -14.10 -2.28
CA SER A 308 -21.92 -14.85 -1.38
C SER A 308 -23.31 -15.10 -1.97
N ARG A 309 -23.56 -14.64 -3.20
CA ARG A 309 -24.81 -14.88 -3.95
C ARG A 309 -24.64 -15.92 -5.04
#